data_7a3294c532f27712c7bad7269d48b995
#
_entry.id   7a3294c532f27712c7bad7269d48b995
#
_cell.length_a   1.000
_cell.length_b   1.000
_cell.length_c   1.000
_cell.angle_alpha   90.00
_cell.angle_beta   90.00
_cell.angle_gamma   90.00
#
_symmetry.space_group_name_H-M   'P 1'
#
loop_
_entity.id
_entity.type
_entity.pdbx_description
1 polymer ?
#
loop_
_entity_poly.entity_id
_entity_poly.type
_entity_poly.pdbx_seq_one_letter_code
_entity_poly.pdbx_strand_id
1 'polypeptide(L)'
;RPFVSLRVIEENIDALQHYDAADTVLPATDTIVESEDHRIIARIPDRKRMYQGQTPQTFRRITYLNLYEKMEPAYLDNVTDAARILVENGCTVALVRGDEFNIKITTEYDLRIASFLLDAAHD
;
A
#
# COMPACT_ATOMS: atom_id res chain seq x y z
N ARG A 1 -8.32 5.97 -5.88
CA ARG A 1 -7.68 5.11 -6.92
C ARG A 1 -8.71 4.59 -7.91
N PRO A 2 -9.13 5.42 -8.87
CA PRO A 2 -10.24 5.07 -9.79
C PRO A 2 -9.88 3.98 -10.82
N PHE A 3 -8.59 3.68 -10.98
CA PHE A 3 -8.13 2.71 -11.99
C PHE A 3 -7.69 1.37 -11.38
N VAL A 4 -8.16 1.06 -10.16
CA VAL A 4 -7.90 -0.27 -9.59
C VAL A 4 -8.49 -1.35 -10.49
N SER A 5 -7.68 -2.32 -10.88
CA SER A 5 -8.13 -3.42 -11.75
C SER A 5 -8.82 -4.53 -10.98
N LEU A 6 -9.73 -5.25 -11.66
CA LEU A 6 -10.37 -6.43 -11.08
C LEU A 6 -9.34 -7.49 -10.69
N ARG A 7 -8.30 -7.69 -11.51
CA ARG A 7 -7.18 -8.60 -11.21
C ARG A 7 -6.58 -8.30 -9.83
N VAL A 8 -6.26 -7.03 -9.55
CA VAL A 8 -5.67 -6.64 -8.26
C VAL A 8 -6.61 -6.97 -7.10
N ILE A 9 -7.90 -6.74 -7.26
CA ILE A 9 -8.91 -7.04 -6.24
C ILE A 9 -8.99 -8.55 -5.99
N GLU A 10 -9.08 -9.34 -7.06
CA GLU A 10 -9.17 -10.81 -6.98
C GLU A 10 -7.92 -11.41 -6.34
N GLU A 11 -6.71 -11.01 -6.76
CA GLU A 11 -5.46 -11.50 -6.19
C GLU A 11 -5.30 -11.14 -4.70
N ASN A 12 -5.79 -9.96 -4.28
CA ASN A 12 -5.84 -9.59 -2.87
C ASN A 12 -6.75 -10.52 -2.06
N ILE A 13 -7.91 -10.86 -2.59
CA ILE A 13 -8.85 -11.77 -1.92
C ILE A 13 -8.27 -13.19 -1.87
N ASP A 14 -7.70 -13.67 -2.96
CA ASP A 14 -7.12 -15.01 -3.06
C ASP A 14 -5.93 -15.19 -2.11
N ALA A 15 -5.14 -14.15 -1.89
CA ALA A 15 -4.01 -14.19 -0.95
C ALA A 15 -4.46 -14.54 0.49
N LEU A 16 -5.69 -14.23 0.88
CA LEU A 16 -6.23 -14.55 2.20
C LEU A 16 -6.45 -16.06 2.43
N GLN A 17 -6.31 -16.89 1.40
CA GLN A 17 -6.34 -18.34 1.57
C GLN A 17 -5.07 -18.86 2.28
N HIS A 18 -3.95 -18.13 2.18
CA HIS A 18 -2.63 -18.55 2.68
C HIS A 18 -1.99 -17.57 3.65
N TYR A 19 -2.47 -16.33 3.69
CA TYR A 19 -1.92 -15.24 4.51
C TYR A 19 -3.01 -14.57 5.33
N ASP A 20 -2.62 -13.86 6.38
CA ASP A 20 -3.56 -13.13 7.24
C ASP A 20 -4.16 -11.90 6.54
N ALA A 21 -3.37 -11.30 5.67
CA ALA A 21 -3.74 -10.11 4.91
C ALA A 21 -2.95 -10.02 3.59
N ALA A 22 -3.32 -9.05 2.76
CA ALA A 22 -2.60 -8.70 1.54
C ALA A 22 -2.49 -7.18 1.40
N ASP A 23 -1.39 -6.73 0.85
CA ASP A 23 -1.14 -5.33 0.50
C ASP A 23 -0.75 -5.22 -0.98
N THR A 24 -1.37 -4.30 -1.67
CA THR A 24 -1.06 -4.00 -3.07
C THR A 24 0.16 -3.10 -3.13
N VAL A 25 1.19 -3.53 -3.85
CA VAL A 25 2.47 -2.84 -3.90
C VAL A 25 3.06 -2.81 -5.31
N LEU A 26 3.96 -1.85 -5.54
CA LEU A 26 4.86 -1.86 -6.70
C LEU A 26 6.31 -1.91 -6.21
N PRO A 27 7.21 -2.62 -6.91
CA PRO A 27 8.63 -2.51 -6.65
C PRO A 27 9.09 -1.05 -6.78
N ALA A 28 9.93 -0.58 -5.86
CA ALA A 28 10.51 0.75 -5.97
C ALA A 28 11.40 0.84 -7.23
N THR A 29 11.19 1.88 -8.02
CA THR A 29 11.96 2.14 -9.26
C THR A 29 13.09 3.12 -9.02
N ASP A 30 12.91 4.05 -8.09
CA ASP A 30 13.93 5.03 -7.71
C ASP A 30 14.71 4.58 -6.48
N THR A 31 15.92 5.12 -6.31
CA THR A 31 16.69 4.91 -5.09
C THR A 31 15.94 5.48 -3.88
N ILE A 32 15.79 4.66 -2.85
CA ILE A 32 15.20 5.09 -1.58
C ILE A 32 16.33 5.50 -0.64
N VAL A 33 16.18 6.67 -0.03
CA VAL A 33 17.12 7.17 0.99
C VAL A 33 16.35 7.39 2.30
N GLU A 34 17.01 7.06 3.41
CA GLU A 34 16.48 7.29 4.74
C GLU A 34 17.24 8.45 5.40
N SER A 35 16.53 9.36 6.03
CA SER A 35 17.09 10.47 6.79
C SER A 35 16.32 10.65 8.10
N GLU A 36 17.03 10.77 9.21
CA GLU A 36 16.46 10.99 10.53
C GLU A 36 16.22 12.49 10.82
N ASP A 37 17.10 13.32 10.30
CA ASP A 37 17.10 14.78 10.53
C ASP A 37 16.57 15.62 9.36
N HIS A 38 16.10 14.96 8.29
CA HIS A 38 15.64 15.54 7.03
C HIS A 38 16.71 16.36 6.27
N ARG A 39 17.98 16.15 6.55
CA ARG A 39 19.11 16.90 5.95
C ARG A 39 20.21 16.00 5.44
N ILE A 40 20.53 14.94 6.16
CA ILE A 40 21.63 14.03 5.87
C ILE A 40 21.09 12.64 5.63
N ILE A 41 21.59 11.95 4.63
CA ILE A 41 21.24 10.55 4.37
C ILE A 41 21.86 9.69 5.46
N ALA A 42 21.02 8.98 6.23
CA ALA A 42 21.45 8.02 7.23
C ALA A 42 21.72 6.64 6.62
N ARG A 43 20.90 6.24 5.64
CA ARG A 43 21.00 4.91 5.02
C ARG A 43 20.39 4.93 3.61
N ILE A 44 20.91 4.05 2.76
CA ILE A 44 20.33 3.74 1.44
C ILE A 44 20.01 2.25 1.42
N PRO A 45 18.73 1.86 1.65
CA PRO A 45 18.31 0.48 1.61
C PRO A 45 18.52 -0.16 0.24
N ASP A 46 18.66 -1.47 0.19
CA ASP A 46 18.66 -2.21 -1.08
C ASP A 46 17.30 -2.04 -1.79
N ARG A 47 17.29 -1.32 -2.91
CA ARG A 47 16.07 -1.05 -3.69
C ARG A 47 15.33 -2.32 -4.11
N LYS A 48 16.04 -3.43 -4.34
CA LYS A 48 15.43 -4.72 -4.71
C LYS A 48 14.49 -5.28 -3.63
N ARG A 49 14.62 -4.78 -2.41
CA ARG A 49 13.79 -5.19 -1.26
C ARG A 49 12.76 -4.12 -0.88
N MET A 50 12.68 -3.02 -1.63
CA MET A 50 11.80 -1.90 -1.34
C MET A 50 10.59 -1.90 -2.28
N TYR A 51 9.42 -1.64 -1.70
CA TYR A 51 8.15 -1.58 -2.40
C TYR A 51 7.40 -0.32 -2.00
N GLN A 52 6.62 0.21 -2.92
CA GLN A 52 5.72 1.33 -2.69
C GLN A 52 4.31 0.80 -2.48
N GLY A 53 3.70 1.14 -1.34
CA GLY A 53 2.34 0.74 -1.01
C GLY A 53 1.29 1.43 -1.89
N GLN A 54 0.34 0.64 -2.36
CA GLN A 54 -0.88 1.12 -3.01
C GLN A 54 -2.10 0.72 -2.17
N THR A 55 -3.23 0.60 -2.76
CA THR A 55 -4.46 -0.04 -2.26
C THR A 55 -5.10 -0.84 -3.41
N PRO A 56 -5.94 -1.85 -3.10
CA PRO A 56 -6.51 -2.22 -1.81
C PRO A 56 -5.49 -2.83 -0.85
N GLN A 57 -5.76 -2.69 0.44
CA GLN A 57 -5.22 -3.49 1.52
C GLN A 57 -6.33 -4.38 2.02
N THR A 58 -6.13 -5.67 2.04
CA THR A 58 -7.19 -6.66 2.27
C THR A 58 -6.86 -7.52 3.47
N PHE A 59 -7.83 -7.70 4.36
CA PHE A 59 -7.66 -8.45 5.59
C PHE A 59 -8.99 -9.01 6.07
N ARG A 60 -8.95 -10.02 6.93
CA ARG A 60 -10.14 -10.53 7.59
C ARG A 60 -10.62 -9.52 8.62
N ARG A 61 -11.89 -9.13 8.50
CA ARG A 61 -12.51 -8.13 9.37
C ARG A 61 -12.29 -8.45 10.86
N ILE A 62 -12.52 -9.69 11.26
CA ILE A 62 -12.41 -10.06 12.67
C ILE A 62 -10.97 -9.98 13.20
N THR A 63 -10.00 -10.38 12.40
CA THR A 63 -8.58 -10.27 12.74
C THR A 63 -8.20 -8.81 12.98
N TYR A 64 -8.57 -7.93 12.07
CA TYR A 64 -8.25 -6.51 12.18
C TYR A 64 -8.95 -5.85 13.38
N LEU A 65 -10.24 -6.11 13.58
CA LEU A 65 -11.00 -5.56 14.73
C LEU A 65 -10.39 -5.99 16.06
N ASN A 66 -10.04 -7.26 16.21
CA ASN A 66 -9.44 -7.77 17.44
C ASN A 66 -8.10 -7.09 17.76
N LEU A 67 -7.31 -6.75 16.73
CA LEU A 67 -6.07 -6.00 16.91
C LEU A 67 -6.35 -4.53 17.23
N TYR A 68 -7.22 -3.90 16.46
CA TYR A 68 -7.57 -2.50 16.61
C TYR A 68 -8.10 -2.15 18.01
N GLU A 69 -8.97 -2.99 18.55
CA GLU A 69 -9.56 -2.81 19.89
C GLU A 69 -8.54 -2.88 21.03
N LYS A 70 -7.39 -3.53 20.80
CA LYS A 70 -6.30 -3.65 21.78
C LYS A 70 -5.25 -2.53 21.67
N MET A 71 -5.35 -1.69 20.64
CA MET A 71 -4.38 -0.62 20.40
C MET A 71 -4.65 0.59 21.28
N GLU A 72 -3.56 1.17 21.78
CA GLU A 72 -3.63 2.46 22.48
C GLU A 72 -4.05 3.59 21.51
N PRO A 73 -4.93 4.51 21.91
CA PRO A 73 -5.36 5.62 21.07
C PRO A 73 -4.18 6.44 20.50
N ALA A 74 -3.15 6.68 21.29
CA ALA A 74 -1.97 7.41 20.84
C ALA A 74 -1.20 6.70 19.71
N TYR A 75 -1.22 5.38 19.68
CA TYR A 75 -0.67 4.60 18.56
C TYR A 75 -1.53 4.77 17.30
N LEU A 76 -2.86 4.64 17.44
CA LEU A 76 -3.81 4.76 16.32
C LEU A 76 -3.77 6.14 15.66
N ASP A 77 -3.56 7.19 16.43
CA ASP A 77 -3.45 8.57 15.93
C ASP A 77 -2.26 8.76 14.96
N ASN A 78 -1.24 7.91 15.07
CA ASN A 78 -0.03 7.96 14.24
C ASN A 78 0.00 6.91 13.12
N VAL A 79 -0.97 6.00 13.07
CA VAL A 79 -1.04 4.96 12.05
C VAL A 79 -1.84 5.46 10.85
N THR A 80 -1.19 5.52 9.71
CA THR A 80 -1.78 5.96 8.44
C THR A 80 -2.11 4.78 7.50
N ASP A 81 -1.78 3.55 7.89
CA ASP A 81 -1.79 2.38 7.03
C ASP A 81 -2.22 1.14 7.81
N ALA A 82 -3.28 0.46 7.33
CA ALA A 82 -3.80 -0.75 7.98
C ALA A 82 -2.79 -1.91 7.98
N ALA A 83 -2.00 -2.05 6.94
CA ALA A 83 -0.98 -3.10 6.85
C ALA A 83 0.06 -2.98 7.97
N ARG A 84 0.38 -1.76 8.40
CA ARG A 84 1.32 -1.53 9.50
C ARG A 84 0.84 -2.17 10.80
N ILE A 85 -0.44 -2.00 11.14
CA ILE A 85 -1.03 -2.61 12.34
C ILE A 85 -0.87 -4.14 12.29
N LEU A 86 -1.16 -4.73 11.14
CA LEU A 86 -1.07 -6.17 10.95
C LEU A 86 0.36 -6.68 11.07
N VAL A 87 1.31 -6.06 10.38
CA VAL A 87 2.73 -6.44 10.41
C VAL A 87 3.32 -6.30 11.81
N GLU A 88 3.09 -5.18 12.49
CA GLU A 88 3.62 -4.92 13.84
C GLU A 88 3.02 -5.87 14.90
N ASN A 89 1.90 -6.51 14.62
CA ASN A 89 1.27 -7.52 15.48
C ASN A 89 1.51 -8.96 15.03
N GLY A 90 2.50 -9.19 14.18
CA GLY A 90 2.95 -10.53 13.80
C GLY A 90 2.09 -11.23 12.75
N CYS A 91 1.16 -10.53 12.11
CA CYS A 91 0.39 -11.07 11.00
C CYS A 91 1.24 -11.19 9.73
N THR A 92 0.98 -12.22 8.95
CA THR A 92 1.57 -12.36 7.62
C THR A 92 0.78 -11.54 6.61
N VAL A 93 1.45 -10.58 5.96
CA VAL A 93 0.85 -9.73 4.93
C VAL A 93 1.52 -10.04 3.60
N ALA A 94 0.77 -10.64 2.67
CA ALA A 94 1.26 -10.97 1.34
C ALA A 94 1.40 -9.70 0.49
N LEU A 95 2.40 -9.69 -0.38
CA LEU A 95 2.53 -8.68 -1.43
C LEU A 95 1.72 -9.11 -2.65
N VAL A 96 0.82 -8.26 -3.10
CA VAL A 96 0.11 -8.40 -4.36
C VAL A 96 0.61 -7.31 -5.32
N ARG A 97 1.01 -7.72 -6.52
CA ARG A 97 1.49 -6.75 -7.49
C ARG A 97 0.36 -5.84 -7.95
N GLY A 98 0.53 -4.55 -7.74
CA GLY A 98 -0.35 -3.51 -8.26
C GLY A 98 -0.08 -3.18 -9.73
N ASP A 99 -0.60 -2.06 -10.16
CA ASP A 99 -0.44 -1.50 -11.51
C ASP A 99 0.06 -0.06 -11.41
N GLU A 100 0.88 0.36 -12.37
CA GLU A 100 1.33 1.76 -12.47
C GLU A 100 0.15 2.72 -12.66
N PHE A 101 -0.93 2.25 -13.28
CA PHE A 101 -2.16 3.04 -13.48
C PHE A 101 -3.04 3.13 -12.22
N ASN A 102 -2.78 2.33 -11.20
CA ASN A 102 -3.52 2.37 -9.94
C ASN A 102 -3.11 3.57 -9.09
N ILE A 103 -3.12 4.74 -9.68
CA ILE A 103 -2.71 6.00 -9.05
C ILE A 103 -3.71 6.44 -7.98
N LYS A 104 -3.22 7.12 -6.96
CA LYS A 104 -4.04 7.80 -5.96
C LYS A 104 -4.20 9.27 -6.37
N ILE A 105 -5.43 9.70 -6.62
CA ILE A 105 -5.71 11.10 -6.93
C ILE A 105 -5.77 11.88 -5.62
N THR A 106 -4.77 12.72 -5.38
CA THR A 106 -4.66 13.58 -4.20
C THR A 106 -4.37 15.03 -4.54
N THR A 107 -3.87 15.30 -5.74
CA THR A 107 -3.51 16.62 -6.24
C THR A 107 -4.19 16.91 -7.58
N GLU A 108 -4.20 18.18 -7.98
CA GLU A 108 -4.66 18.57 -9.32
C GLU A 108 -3.81 17.96 -10.42
N TYR A 109 -2.52 17.74 -10.17
CA TYR A 109 -1.63 17.05 -11.12
C TYR A 109 -2.07 15.60 -11.34
N ASP A 110 -2.42 14.89 -10.28
CA ASP A 110 -2.92 13.51 -10.38
C ASP A 110 -4.23 13.45 -11.19
N LEU A 111 -5.09 14.45 -11.03
CA LEU A 111 -6.33 14.54 -11.78
C LEU A 111 -6.08 14.71 -13.29
N ARG A 112 -5.08 15.49 -13.68
CA ARG A 112 -4.68 15.63 -15.10
C ARG A 112 -4.15 14.33 -15.67
N ILE A 113 -3.35 13.58 -14.90
CA ILE A 113 -2.89 12.25 -15.30
C ILE A 113 -4.09 11.31 -15.47
N ALA A 114 -5.02 11.31 -14.52
CA ALA A 114 -6.23 10.48 -14.59
C ALA A 114 -7.08 10.79 -15.84
N SER A 115 -7.25 12.05 -16.18
CA SER A 115 -7.98 12.46 -17.39
C SER A 115 -7.28 11.96 -18.65
N PHE A 116 -5.97 12.09 -18.74
CA PHE A 116 -5.19 11.55 -19.86
C PHE A 116 -5.35 10.03 -20.01
N LEU A 117 -5.31 9.28 -18.90
CA LEU A 117 -5.48 7.83 -18.90
C LEU A 117 -6.89 7.40 -19.37
N LEU A 118 -7.93 8.17 -19.02
CA LEU A 118 -9.29 7.92 -19.48
C LEU A 118 -9.42 8.13 -20.98
N ASP A 119 -8.87 9.22 -21.50
CA ASP A 119 -8.90 9.53 -22.92
C ASP A 119 -8.18 8.45 -23.74
N ALA A 120 -7.00 8.01 -23.28
CA ALA A 120 -6.22 6.95 -23.92
C ALA A 120 -6.92 5.57 -23.90
N ALA A 121 -7.80 5.31 -22.93
CA ALA A 121 -8.57 4.07 -22.86
C ALA A 121 -9.76 4.02 -23.83
N HIS A 122 -10.16 5.18 -24.37
CA HIS A 122 -11.27 5.30 -25.34
C HIS A 122 -10.79 5.35 -26.81
N ASP A 123 -9.50 5.48 -27.05
CA ASP A 123 -8.86 5.40 -28.36
C ASP A 123 -8.44 3.96 -28.70
#